data_42593f20bbaa07364839a3fa18eff6a1
#
_entry.id   42593f20bbaa07364839a3fa18eff6a1
#
_cell.length_a   1.000
_cell.length_b   1.000
_cell.length_c   1.000
_cell.angle_alpha   90.00
_cell.angle_beta   90.00
_cell.angle_gamma   90.00
#
_symmetry.space_group_name_H-M   'P 1'
#
loop_
_entity.id
_entity.type
_entity.pdbx_description
1 polymer ?
#
loop_
_entity_poly.entity_id
_entity_poly.type
_entity_poly.pdbx_seq_one_letter_code
_entity_poly.pdbx_strand_id
1 'polypeptide(L)'
;MVKSNIEPQTITPDFGTLKRGKLDILVNWDITSNTKTDDMGNEYTEWQYESVRINWVLPAVYESEAAIQAYLNANYDEGENILGWAQATRVSKSSVGT
;
A
#
# COMPACT_ATOMS: atom_id res chain seq x y z
N MET A 1 -4.40 2.68 12.34
CA MET A 1 -5.30 1.71 11.67
C MET A 1 -6.26 2.46 10.76
N VAL A 2 -6.41 1.99 9.54
CA VAL A 2 -7.34 2.56 8.56
C VAL A 2 -8.59 1.68 8.49
N LYS A 3 -9.77 2.30 8.34
CA LYS A 3 -11.03 1.59 8.13
C LYS A 3 -11.62 2.04 6.80
N SER A 4 -12.12 1.09 6.01
CA SER A 4 -12.69 1.37 4.69
C SER A 4 -13.73 0.33 4.33
N ASN A 5 -14.68 0.70 3.47
CA ASN A 5 -15.63 -0.26 2.88
C ASN A 5 -15.14 -0.80 1.52
N ILE A 6 -13.91 -0.44 1.14
CA ILE A 6 -13.26 -0.91 -0.08
C ILE A 6 -12.10 -1.79 0.32
N GLU A 7 -11.97 -2.97 -0.33
CA GLU A 7 -10.86 -3.88 -0.08
C GLU A 7 -9.53 -3.23 -0.43
N PRO A 8 -8.58 -3.14 0.54
CA PRO A 8 -7.27 -2.54 0.27
C PRO A 8 -6.37 -3.52 -0.48
N GLN A 9 -5.50 -2.97 -1.31
CA GLN A 9 -4.42 -3.73 -1.95
C GLN A 9 -3.17 -3.61 -1.08
N THR A 10 -2.32 -4.67 -1.09
CA THR A 10 -1.08 -4.66 -0.31
C THR A 10 -0.15 -3.55 -0.78
N ILE A 11 0.03 -3.39 -2.07
CA ILE A 11 0.91 -2.39 -2.67
C ILE A 11 0.14 -1.63 -3.74
N THR A 12 0.03 -0.30 -3.56
CA THR A 12 -0.65 0.57 -4.51
C THR A 12 0.28 1.72 -4.90
N PRO A 13 0.88 1.67 -6.11
CA PRO A 13 1.69 2.78 -6.61
C PRO A 13 0.83 4.02 -6.88
N ASP A 14 1.33 5.19 -6.49
CA ASP A 14 0.69 6.47 -6.79
C ASP A 14 1.37 7.08 -8.00
N PHE A 15 0.85 6.78 -9.19
CA PHE A 15 1.46 7.19 -10.45
C PHE A 15 1.48 8.71 -10.65
N GLY A 16 0.67 9.45 -9.90
CA GLY A 16 0.72 10.90 -9.91
C GLY A 16 2.02 11.49 -9.36
N THR A 17 2.79 10.69 -8.61
CA THR A 17 4.06 11.13 -8.02
C THR A 17 5.28 10.68 -8.81
N LEU A 18 5.07 9.97 -9.92
CA LEU A 18 6.17 9.41 -10.70
C LEU A 18 7.10 10.49 -11.26
N LYS A 19 8.37 10.44 -10.85
CA LYS A 19 9.41 11.36 -11.31
C LYS A 19 10.75 10.66 -11.38
N ARG A 20 11.37 10.61 -12.56
CA ARG A 20 12.76 10.16 -12.76
C ARG A 20 13.17 8.95 -11.91
N GLY A 21 12.39 7.89 -11.96
CA GLY A 21 12.69 6.67 -11.23
C GLY A 21 12.29 6.69 -9.76
N LYS A 22 11.50 7.66 -9.32
CA LYS A 22 10.97 7.72 -7.96
C LYS A 22 9.45 7.72 -7.98
N LEU A 23 8.83 7.00 -7.06
CA LEU A 23 7.40 6.83 -7.02
C LEU A 23 6.95 6.64 -5.57
N ASP A 24 5.90 7.34 -5.16
CA ASP A 24 5.27 7.06 -3.87
C ASP A 24 4.42 5.79 -4.00
N ILE A 25 4.51 4.94 -2.98
CA ILE A 25 3.74 3.71 -2.92
C ILE A 25 3.02 3.67 -1.59
N LEU A 26 1.72 3.42 -1.65
CA LEU A 26 0.91 3.15 -0.47
C LEU A 26 0.97 1.66 -0.18
N VAL A 27 1.41 1.29 1.03
CA VAL A 27 1.56 -0.11 1.43
C VAL A 27 0.63 -0.40 2.59
N ASN A 28 -0.15 -1.45 2.47
CA ASN A 28 -1.13 -1.86 3.47
C ASN A 28 -0.83 -3.29 3.95
N TRP A 29 -0.96 -3.53 5.25
CA TRP A 29 -0.77 -4.86 5.83
C TRP A 29 -1.69 -5.05 7.04
N ASP A 30 -1.66 -6.25 7.62
CA ASP A 30 -2.56 -6.66 8.70
C ASP A 30 -4.02 -6.43 8.31
N ILE A 31 -4.36 -6.84 7.09
CA ILE A 31 -5.66 -6.62 6.49
C ILE A 31 -6.66 -7.63 7.05
N THR A 32 -7.71 -7.11 7.67
CA THR A 32 -8.81 -7.92 8.20
C THR A 32 -10.14 -7.37 7.71
N SER A 33 -11.18 -8.20 7.72
CA SER A 33 -12.51 -7.77 7.31
C SER A 33 -13.57 -8.26 8.29
N ASN A 34 -14.64 -7.46 8.44
CA ASN A 34 -15.80 -7.80 9.24
C ASN A 34 -17.07 -7.41 8.50
N THR A 35 -18.11 -8.23 8.63
CA THR A 35 -19.42 -7.89 8.11
C THR A 35 -20.12 -6.97 9.11
N LYS A 36 -20.61 -5.84 8.61
CA LYS A 36 -21.35 -4.84 9.40
C LYS A 36 -22.72 -4.63 8.79
N THR A 37 -23.62 -4.05 9.56
CA THR A 37 -24.95 -3.70 9.10
C THR A 37 -25.16 -2.20 9.33
N ASP A 38 -25.63 -1.48 8.30
CA ASP A 38 -25.90 -0.05 8.42
C ASP A 38 -27.25 0.22 9.09
N ASP A 39 -27.59 1.51 9.28
CA ASP A 39 -28.83 1.92 9.95
C ASP A 39 -30.09 1.49 9.19
N MET A 40 -29.96 1.19 7.89
CA MET A 40 -31.06 0.76 7.06
C MET A 40 -31.17 -0.76 6.95
N GLY A 41 -30.32 -1.50 7.66
CA GLY A 41 -30.31 -2.95 7.66
C GLY A 41 -29.54 -3.57 6.50
N ASN A 42 -28.80 -2.79 5.72
CA ASN A 42 -27.99 -3.31 4.62
C ASN A 42 -26.63 -3.78 5.15
N GLU A 43 -26.23 -4.98 4.71
CA GLU A 43 -24.92 -5.51 5.07
C GLU A 43 -23.83 -4.94 4.19
N TYR A 44 -22.66 -4.71 4.77
CA TYR A 44 -21.47 -4.29 4.04
C TYR A 44 -20.24 -4.87 4.72
N THR A 45 -19.10 -4.92 3.99
CA THR A 45 -17.83 -5.37 4.55
C THR A 45 -17.00 -4.16 4.97
N GLU A 46 -16.56 -4.14 6.23
CA GLU A 46 -15.61 -3.15 6.72
C GLU A 46 -14.22 -3.78 6.74
N TRP A 47 -13.26 -3.13 6.10
CA TRP A 47 -11.86 -3.54 6.06
C TRP A 47 -11.07 -2.69 7.04
N GLN A 48 -10.16 -3.34 7.76
CA GLN A 48 -9.24 -2.66 8.68
C GLN A 48 -7.82 -3.07 8.34
N TYR A 49 -6.89 -2.13 8.35
CA TYR A 49 -5.52 -2.40 7.97
C TYR A 49 -4.58 -1.30 8.48
N GLU A 50 -3.29 -1.63 8.57
CA GLU A 50 -2.23 -0.66 8.78
C GLU A 50 -1.76 -0.16 7.42
N SER A 51 -1.31 1.10 7.37
CA SER A 51 -0.95 1.73 6.11
C SER A 51 0.20 2.71 6.30
N VAL A 52 1.09 2.77 5.32
CA VAL A 52 2.14 3.78 5.25
C VAL A 52 2.43 4.09 3.79
N ARG A 53 2.81 5.34 3.52
CA ARG A 53 3.27 5.77 2.20
C ARG A 53 4.79 5.87 2.22
N ILE A 54 5.45 5.22 1.27
CA ILE A 54 6.90 5.25 1.14
C ILE A 54 7.28 5.82 -0.23
N ASN A 55 8.50 6.37 -0.32
CA ASN A 55 9.06 6.81 -1.60
C ASN A 55 9.97 5.71 -2.12
N TRP A 56 9.53 5.02 -3.16
CA TRP A 56 10.27 3.92 -3.76
C TRP A 56 11.17 4.42 -4.87
N VAL A 57 12.44 4.06 -4.79
CA VAL A 57 13.41 4.34 -5.84
C VAL A 57 13.39 3.15 -6.80
N LEU A 58 12.93 3.39 -8.03
CA LEU A 58 12.83 2.35 -9.04
C LEU A 58 14.22 1.91 -9.51
N PRO A 59 14.42 0.61 -9.79
CA PRO A 59 15.72 0.11 -10.25
C PRO A 59 16.09 0.59 -11.64
N ALA A 60 15.13 1.10 -12.42
CA ALA A 60 15.35 1.66 -13.74
C ALA A 60 14.31 2.76 -13.98
N VAL A 61 14.54 3.58 -15.01
CA VAL A 61 13.57 4.62 -15.38
C VAL A 61 12.43 3.98 -16.17
N TYR A 62 11.22 4.07 -15.67
CA TYR A 62 10.01 3.62 -16.33
C TYR A 62 9.14 4.83 -16.66
N GLU A 63 8.63 4.89 -17.87
CA GLU A 63 7.86 6.05 -18.35
C GLU A 63 6.35 5.80 -18.38
N SER A 64 5.90 4.59 -18.07
CA SER A 64 4.47 4.28 -18.10
C SER A 64 4.05 3.45 -16.88
N GLU A 65 2.78 3.63 -16.51
CA GLU A 65 2.17 2.86 -15.42
C GLU A 65 2.19 1.37 -15.73
N ALA A 66 1.92 1.00 -16.98
CA ALA A 66 1.90 -0.39 -17.41
C ALA A 66 3.27 -1.05 -17.25
N ALA A 67 4.35 -0.35 -17.55
CA ALA A 67 5.70 -0.86 -17.39
C ALA A 67 6.04 -1.12 -15.91
N ILE A 68 5.65 -0.21 -15.02
CA ILE A 68 5.87 -0.34 -13.58
C ILE A 68 5.05 -1.51 -13.04
N GLN A 69 3.79 -1.63 -13.43
CA GLN A 69 2.95 -2.72 -12.98
C GLN A 69 3.47 -4.07 -13.47
N ALA A 70 3.93 -4.14 -14.72
CA ALA A 70 4.54 -5.34 -15.27
C ALA A 70 5.82 -5.74 -14.50
N TYR A 71 6.64 -4.74 -14.13
CA TYR A 71 7.82 -4.98 -13.33
C TYR A 71 7.46 -5.59 -11.96
N LEU A 72 6.49 -5.01 -11.25
CA LEU A 72 6.06 -5.52 -9.95
C LEU A 72 5.49 -6.93 -10.05
N ASN A 73 4.72 -7.21 -11.10
CA ASN A 73 4.14 -8.53 -11.31
C ASN A 73 5.19 -9.59 -11.62
N ALA A 74 6.25 -9.22 -12.35
CA ALA A 74 7.33 -10.11 -12.73
C ALA A 74 8.38 -10.31 -11.61
N ASN A 75 8.47 -9.36 -10.68
CA ASN A 75 9.48 -9.36 -9.62
C ASN A 75 8.80 -9.37 -8.25
N TYR A 76 8.17 -10.48 -7.94
CA TYR A 76 7.43 -10.66 -6.70
C TYR A 76 8.26 -10.36 -5.45
N ASP A 77 9.56 -10.72 -5.48
CA ASP A 77 10.48 -10.49 -4.37
C ASP A 77 10.64 -9.00 -4.07
N GLU A 78 10.58 -8.15 -5.08
CA GLU A 78 10.66 -6.70 -4.89
C GLU A 78 9.43 -6.18 -4.13
N GLY A 79 8.25 -6.73 -4.41
CA GLY A 79 7.04 -6.39 -3.67
C GLY A 79 7.14 -6.75 -2.19
N GLU A 80 7.74 -7.90 -1.87
CA GLU A 80 7.95 -8.30 -0.47
C GLU A 80 8.96 -7.38 0.22
N ASN A 81 10.01 -6.95 -0.48
CA ASN A 81 10.99 -6.01 0.05
C ASN A 81 10.35 -4.65 0.36
N ILE A 82 9.47 -4.17 -0.52
CA ILE A 82 8.74 -2.94 -0.34
C ILE A 82 7.86 -3.03 0.92
N LEU A 83 7.17 -4.14 1.10
CA LEU A 83 6.33 -4.36 2.29
C LEU A 83 7.16 -4.34 3.57
N GLY A 84 8.27 -5.07 3.60
CA GLY A 84 9.16 -5.09 4.76
C GLY A 84 9.72 -3.72 5.10
N TRP A 85 10.11 -2.95 4.09
CA TRP A 85 10.60 -1.59 4.26
C TRP A 85 9.51 -0.68 4.82
N ALA A 86 8.28 -0.80 4.33
CA ALA A 86 7.15 0.00 4.80
C ALA A 86 6.84 -0.29 6.27
N GLN A 87 6.84 -1.56 6.67
CA GLN A 87 6.62 -1.95 8.06
C GLN A 87 7.70 -1.39 8.98
N ALA A 88 8.96 -1.46 8.57
CA ALA A 88 10.07 -0.90 9.33
C ALA A 88 9.95 0.62 9.47
N THR A 89 9.55 1.32 8.41
CA THR A 89 9.32 2.76 8.42
C THR A 89 8.22 3.14 9.41
N ARG A 90 7.13 2.37 9.45
CA ARG A 90 6.03 2.61 10.38
C ARG A 90 6.47 2.45 11.82
N VAL A 91 7.22 1.40 12.12
CA VAL A 91 7.74 1.16 13.47
C VAL A 91 8.67 2.28 13.89
N SER A 92 9.56 2.73 13.01
CA SER A 92 10.47 3.84 13.31
C SER A 92 9.70 5.12 13.63
N LYS A 93 8.66 5.44 12.87
CA LYS A 93 7.82 6.61 13.13
C LYS A 93 7.10 6.52 14.47
N SER A 94 6.58 5.35 14.82
CA SER A 94 5.92 5.12 16.09
C SER A 94 6.91 5.29 17.25
N SER A 95 8.13 4.79 17.11
CA SER A 95 9.17 4.92 18.12
C SER A 95 9.59 6.36 18.34
N VAL A 96 9.69 7.14 17.27
CA VAL A 96 10.04 8.56 17.34
C VAL A 96 8.92 9.39 17.94
N GLY A 97 7.66 9.00 17.69
CA GLY A 97 6.49 9.71 18.18
C GLY A 97 6.20 9.54 19.66
N THR A 98 6.89 8.62 20.30
CA THR A 98 6.73 8.39 21.72
C THR A 98 7.86 9.05 22.51
#